data_cd954ff75e4170cafd8f3256a72d8346
#
_entry.id   cd954ff75e4170cafd8f3256a72d8346
#
_cell.length_a   1.000
_cell.length_b   1.000
_cell.length_c   1.000
_cell.angle_alpha   90.00
_cell.angle_beta   90.00
_cell.angle_gamma   90.00
#
_symmetry.space_group_name_H-M   'P 1'
#
loop_
_entity.id
_entity.type
_entity.pdbx_description
1 polymer ?
#
loop_
_entity_poly.entity_id
_entity_poly.type
_entity_poly.pdbx_seq_one_letter_code
_entity_poly.pdbx_strand_id
1 'polypeptide(L)'
;MKIVTVDTLQGCNYEEIGIVSGSTIQAKNMFADLGQQLKGIVGGELGSYTGMMEKAREVATQRMVNNAVRLGADAILGVRFTTNSIMAQAAEVLVFGTAVKYK
;
A
#
# COMPACT_ATOMS: atom_id res chain seq x y z
N MET A 1 -7.17 9.61 8.65
CA MET A 1 -5.77 9.57 9.11
C MET A 1 -4.86 10.23 8.08
N LYS A 2 -3.95 11.08 8.51
CA LYS A 2 -2.98 11.70 7.60
C LYS A 2 -1.88 10.71 7.27
N ILE A 3 -1.62 10.52 5.99
CA ILE A 3 -0.58 9.61 5.47
C ILE A 3 0.28 10.44 4.54
N VAL A 4 1.57 10.57 4.84
CA VAL A 4 2.47 11.41 4.06
C VAL A 4 3.83 10.75 3.88
N THR A 5 4.55 11.17 2.85
CA THR A 5 5.89 10.66 2.56
C THR A 5 7.00 11.45 3.24
N VAL A 6 6.68 12.63 3.77
CA VAL A 6 7.66 13.44 4.50
C VAL A 6 8.09 12.75 5.78
N ASP A 7 9.30 13.03 6.23
CA ASP A 7 9.84 12.41 7.44
C ASP A 7 9.42 13.14 8.72
N THR A 8 9.03 14.40 8.59
CA THR A 8 8.62 15.21 9.74
C THR A 8 7.43 16.08 9.37
N LEU A 9 6.64 16.44 10.38
CA LEU A 9 5.54 17.40 10.24
C LEU A 9 5.96 18.73 10.87
N GLN A 10 5.79 19.80 10.11
CA GLN A 10 6.07 21.15 10.60
C GLN A 10 4.86 21.69 11.36
N GLY A 11 5.12 22.46 12.41
CA GLY A 11 4.07 23.10 13.17
C GLY A 11 3.21 22.17 14.00
N CYS A 12 3.70 20.95 14.24
CA CYS A 12 2.95 19.93 14.95
C CYS A 12 3.89 19.17 15.89
N ASN A 13 3.50 19.06 17.15
CA ASN A 13 4.22 18.23 18.11
C ASN A 13 3.63 16.82 18.08
N TYR A 14 4.47 15.83 17.98
CA TYR A 14 4.04 14.45 17.93
C TYR A 14 5.06 13.54 18.60
N GLU A 15 4.61 12.35 18.92
CA GLU A 15 5.42 11.29 19.49
C GLU A 15 5.40 10.10 18.52
N GLU A 16 6.55 9.54 18.26
CA GLU A 16 6.67 8.38 17.38
C GLU A 16 6.22 7.14 18.14
N ILE A 17 5.36 6.34 17.49
CA ILE A 17 4.90 5.08 18.06
C ILE A 17 5.79 3.94 17.56
N GLY A 18 6.05 3.92 16.26
CA GLY A 18 6.88 2.88 15.65
C GLY A 18 6.49 2.60 14.21
N ILE A 19 7.08 1.56 13.66
CA ILE A 19 6.84 1.17 12.27
C ILE A 19 5.48 0.49 12.18
N VAL A 20 4.72 0.89 11.16
CA VAL A 20 3.50 0.19 10.76
C VAL A 20 3.61 -0.18 9.29
N SER A 21 2.95 -1.26 8.93
CA SER A 21 2.95 -1.73 7.56
C SER A 21 1.61 -2.37 7.21
N GLY A 22 1.40 -2.55 5.92
CA GLY A 22 0.31 -3.31 5.39
C GLY A 22 0.75 -3.94 4.09
N SER A 23 0.23 -5.11 3.78
CA SER A 23 0.61 -5.78 2.54
C SER A 23 -0.54 -6.56 1.97
N THR A 24 -0.40 -6.88 0.69
CA THR A 24 -1.29 -7.81 0.01
C THR A 24 -0.45 -8.60 -0.98
N ILE A 25 -0.84 -9.84 -1.21
CA ILE A 25 -0.16 -10.73 -2.15
C ILE A 25 -1.04 -10.89 -3.37
N GLN A 26 -0.46 -10.66 -4.54
CA GLN A 26 -1.13 -10.84 -5.83
C GLN A 26 -0.53 -12.06 -6.51
N ALA A 27 -1.38 -12.98 -6.92
CA ALA A 27 -0.97 -14.22 -7.56
C ALA A 27 -1.51 -14.32 -8.98
N LYS A 28 -0.87 -15.15 -9.79
CA LYS A 28 -1.19 -15.30 -11.20
C LYS A 28 -2.66 -15.64 -11.45
N ASN A 29 -3.29 -16.40 -10.54
CA ASN A 29 -4.70 -16.76 -10.72
C ASN A 29 -5.60 -15.52 -10.76
N MET A 30 -5.31 -14.54 -9.96
CA MET A 30 -6.02 -13.26 -9.97
C MET A 30 -5.74 -12.51 -11.27
N PHE A 31 -4.50 -12.57 -11.75
CA PHE A 31 -4.13 -11.97 -13.02
C PHE A 31 -4.83 -12.62 -14.20
N ALA A 32 -4.98 -13.96 -14.16
CA ALA A 32 -5.63 -14.70 -15.23
C ALA A 32 -7.11 -14.30 -15.37
N ASP A 33 -7.82 -14.20 -14.25
CA ASP A 33 -9.23 -13.79 -14.26
C ASP A 33 -9.38 -12.38 -14.82
N LEU A 34 -8.51 -11.47 -14.40
CA LEU A 34 -8.48 -10.12 -14.94
C LEU A 34 -8.10 -10.11 -16.41
N GLY A 35 -7.13 -10.94 -16.81
CA GLY A 35 -6.72 -11.05 -18.19
C GLY A 35 -7.84 -11.46 -19.12
N GLN A 36 -8.75 -12.31 -18.66
CA GLN A 36 -9.91 -12.69 -19.46
C GLN A 36 -10.91 -11.56 -19.61
N GLN A 37 -11.08 -10.77 -18.58
CA GLN A 37 -11.94 -9.58 -18.66
C GLN A 37 -11.35 -8.51 -19.55
N LEU A 38 -10.09 -8.63 -19.89
CA LEU A 38 -9.33 -7.64 -20.62
C LEU A 38 -9.05 -8.01 -22.06
N LYS A 39 -9.60 -9.12 -22.51
CA LYS A 39 -9.53 -9.48 -23.92
C LYS A 39 -10.23 -8.36 -24.71
N GLY A 40 -9.43 -7.63 -25.48
CA GLY A 40 -9.94 -6.51 -26.25
C GLY A 40 -9.36 -5.17 -25.88
N ILE A 41 -8.55 -5.10 -24.82
CA ILE A 41 -7.80 -3.89 -24.58
C ILE A 41 -6.63 -3.87 -25.53
N VAL A 42 -6.65 -2.90 -26.41
CA VAL A 42 -5.61 -2.68 -27.41
C VAL A 42 -4.90 -1.41 -27.01
N GLY A 43 -3.59 -1.49 -26.86
CA GLY A 43 -2.81 -0.32 -26.53
C GLY A 43 -1.57 -0.66 -25.75
N GLY A 44 -0.66 0.29 -25.61
CA GLY A 44 0.67 0.07 -25.07
C GLY A 44 0.74 -0.28 -23.59
N GLU A 45 -0.24 0.11 -22.80
CA GLU A 45 -0.24 -0.20 -21.37
C GLU A 45 -1.34 -1.21 -21.07
N LEU A 46 -1.03 -2.16 -20.17
CA LEU A 46 -2.00 -3.15 -19.73
C LEU A 46 -2.92 -2.51 -18.68
N GLY A 47 -3.92 -1.78 -19.14
CA GLY A 47 -4.77 -0.95 -18.29
C GLY A 47 -5.37 -1.66 -17.09
N SER A 48 -5.68 -2.95 -17.21
CA SER A 48 -6.26 -3.67 -16.09
C SER A 48 -5.24 -4.22 -15.13
N TYR A 49 -4.02 -4.45 -15.58
CA TYR A 49 -2.94 -4.71 -14.63
C TYR A 49 -2.65 -3.45 -13.85
N THR A 50 -2.70 -2.29 -14.49
CA THR A 50 -2.59 -1.01 -13.80
C THR A 50 -3.67 -0.86 -12.75
N GLY A 51 -4.93 -1.09 -13.09
CA GLY A 51 -6.05 -1.02 -12.16
C GLY A 51 -5.93 -2.01 -11.02
N MET A 52 -5.47 -3.22 -11.32
CA MET A 52 -5.23 -4.23 -10.30
C MET A 52 -4.13 -3.83 -9.33
N MET A 53 -3.04 -3.26 -9.85
CA MET A 53 -1.95 -2.81 -8.98
C MET A 53 -2.37 -1.60 -8.14
N GLU A 54 -3.17 -0.71 -8.70
CA GLU A 54 -3.76 0.39 -7.91
C GLU A 54 -4.61 -0.16 -6.78
N LYS A 55 -5.44 -1.16 -7.06
CA LYS A 55 -6.26 -1.79 -6.04
C LYS A 55 -5.42 -2.48 -4.98
N ALA A 56 -4.34 -3.14 -5.39
CA ALA A 56 -3.41 -3.79 -4.45
C ALA A 56 -2.80 -2.76 -3.51
N ARG A 57 -2.39 -1.60 -4.03
CA ARG A 57 -1.84 -0.53 -3.20
C ARG A 57 -2.89 0.02 -2.23
N GLU A 58 -4.13 0.19 -2.67
CA GLU A 58 -5.22 0.62 -1.79
C GLU A 58 -5.44 -0.36 -0.65
N VAL A 59 -5.48 -1.66 -0.96
CA VAL A 59 -5.69 -2.70 0.05
C VAL A 59 -4.54 -2.71 1.06
N ALA A 60 -3.30 -2.66 0.57
CA ALA A 60 -2.12 -2.62 1.44
C ALA A 60 -2.15 -1.39 2.34
N THR A 61 -2.47 -0.22 1.77
CA THR A 61 -2.56 1.03 2.53
C THR A 61 -3.64 0.96 3.60
N GLN A 62 -4.81 0.42 3.28
CA GLN A 62 -5.88 0.30 4.26
C GLN A 62 -5.49 -0.63 5.41
N ARG A 63 -4.78 -1.71 5.10
CA ARG A 63 -4.27 -2.62 6.15
C ARG A 63 -3.25 -1.92 7.05
N MET A 64 -2.37 -1.11 6.47
CA MET A 64 -1.44 -0.29 7.26
C MET A 64 -2.18 0.70 8.16
N VAL A 65 -3.17 1.40 7.62
CA VAL A 65 -3.98 2.36 8.40
C VAL A 65 -4.70 1.64 9.54
N ASN A 66 -5.27 0.47 9.29
CA ASN A 66 -5.95 -0.29 10.33
C ASN A 66 -4.98 -0.67 11.46
N ASN A 67 -3.75 -1.04 11.11
CA ASN A 67 -2.72 -1.35 12.10
C ASN A 67 -2.35 -0.10 12.91
N ALA A 68 -2.22 1.05 12.25
CA ALA A 68 -1.92 2.31 12.92
C ALA A 68 -3.04 2.73 13.87
N VAL A 69 -4.29 2.56 13.45
CA VAL A 69 -5.45 2.87 14.30
C VAL A 69 -5.43 2.03 15.57
N ARG A 70 -5.08 0.76 15.47
CA ARG A 70 -4.97 -0.11 16.65
C ARG A 70 -3.93 0.37 17.64
N LEU A 71 -2.90 1.04 17.16
CA LEU A 71 -1.84 1.60 18.01
C LEU A 71 -2.20 2.98 18.57
N GLY A 72 -3.34 3.53 18.18
CA GLY A 72 -3.75 4.86 18.61
C GLY A 72 -3.06 6.00 17.84
N ALA A 73 -2.56 5.71 16.65
CA ALA A 73 -1.86 6.71 15.86
C ALA A 73 -2.79 7.74 15.26
N ASP A 74 -2.29 8.95 15.07
CA ASP A 74 -2.99 10.04 14.42
C ASP A 74 -2.52 10.26 12.99
N ALA A 75 -1.30 9.86 12.66
CA ALA A 75 -0.74 10.01 11.33
C ALA A 75 0.34 8.96 11.06
N ILE A 76 0.68 8.81 9.79
CA ILE A 76 1.78 7.94 9.36
C ILE A 76 2.71 8.76 8.48
N LEU A 77 3.97 8.84 8.86
CA LEU A 77 5.01 9.61 8.18
C LEU A 77 5.96 8.69 7.43
N GLY A 78 6.66 9.24 6.45
CA GLY A 78 7.69 8.51 5.71
C GLY A 78 7.17 7.32 4.95
N VAL A 79 5.94 7.40 4.44
CA VAL A 79 5.28 6.26 3.79
C VAL A 79 5.99 5.90 2.49
N ARG A 80 6.29 4.62 2.33
CA ARG A 80 6.93 4.07 1.14
C ARG A 80 6.22 2.79 0.72
N PHE A 81 6.24 2.53 -0.57
CA PHE A 81 5.75 1.28 -1.15
C PHE A 81 6.92 0.48 -1.70
N THR A 82 6.80 -0.83 -1.62
CA THR A 82 7.71 -1.73 -2.29
C THR A 82 6.94 -2.92 -2.85
N THR A 83 7.42 -3.47 -3.94
CA THR A 83 6.82 -4.65 -4.56
C THR A 83 7.92 -5.68 -4.67
N ASN A 84 7.66 -6.87 -4.12
CA ASN A 84 8.63 -7.95 -4.07
C ASN A 84 8.07 -9.19 -4.74
N SER A 85 8.88 -9.85 -5.56
CA SER A 85 8.54 -11.15 -6.10
C SER A 85 8.77 -12.19 -5.00
N ILE A 86 7.71 -12.92 -4.64
CA ILE A 86 7.77 -13.92 -3.58
C ILE A 86 8.12 -15.27 -4.18
N MET A 87 7.54 -15.55 -5.33
CA MET A 87 7.77 -16.76 -6.10
C MET A 87 7.35 -16.48 -7.54
N ALA A 88 7.58 -17.43 -8.44
CA ALA A 88 7.09 -17.27 -9.80
C ALA A 88 5.58 -17.01 -9.76
N GLN A 89 5.15 -15.95 -10.42
CA GLN A 89 3.74 -15.59 -10.59
C GLN A 89 3.03 -15.08 -9.33
N ALA A 90 3.78 -14.73 -8.28
CA ALA A 90 3.23 -14.11 -7.10
C ALA A 90 4.13 -12.97 -6.63
N ALA A 91 3.52 -11.86 -6.29
CA ALA A 91 4.24 -10.68 -5.81
C ALA A 91 3.55 -10.11 -4.58
N GLU A 92 4.33 -9.52 -3.69
CA GLU A 92 3.83 -8.79 -2.55
C GLU A 92 3.87 -7.29 -2.83
N VAL A 93 2.80 -6.60 -2.53
CA VAL A 93 2.77 -5.14 -2.45
C VAL A 93 2.79 -4.79 -0.98
N LEU A 94 3.82 -4.10 -0.56
CA LEU A 94 4.02 -3.71 0.84
C LEU A 94 4.07 -2.20 0.95
N VAL A 95 3.37 -1.65 1.93
CA VAL A 95 3.47 -0.24 2.30
C VAL A 95 3.87 -0.16 3.77
N PHE A 96 4.72 0.79 4.11
CA PHE A 96 5.17 0.96 5.48
C PHE A 96 5.46 2.43 5.78
N GLY A 97 5.51 2.74 7.05
CA GLY A 97 5.82 4.10 7.51
C GLY A 97 5.95 4.13 9.02
N THR A 98 6.10 5.34 9.55
CA THR A 98 6.20 5.57 10.99
C THR A 98 4.89 6.13 11.52
N ALA A 99 4.24 5.37 12.40
CA ALA A 99 3.03 5.83 13.07
C ALA A 99 3.40 6.84 14.16
N VAL A 100 2.66 7.93 14.22
CA VAL A 100 2.89 8.98 15.21
C VAL A 100 1.57 9.37 15.87
N LYS A 101 1.67 9.87 17.09
CA LYS A 101 0.54 10.40 17.84
C LYS A 101 0.79 11.86 18.16
N TYR A 102 -0.21 12.71 17.90
CA TYR A 102 -0.11 14.14 18.22
C TYR A 102 -0.10 14.31 19.73
N LYS A 103 0.70 15.25 20.15
CA LYS A 103 0.77 15.64 21.57
C LYS A 103 -0.19 16.78 21.87
#